data_a2487d99d86e06f95b9bd4db4eea8a78
#
_entry.id   a2487d99d86e06f95b9bd4db4eea8a78
#
_cell.length_a   1.000
_cell.length_b   1.000
_cell.length_c   1.000
_cell.angle_alpha   90.00
_cell.angle_beta   90.00
_cell.angle_gamma   90.00
#
_symmetry.space_group_name_H-M   'P 1'
#
loop_
_entity.id
_entity.type
_entity.pdbx_description
1 polymer ?
#
loop_
_entity_poly.entity_id
_entity_poly.type
_entity_poly.pdbx_seq_one_letter_code
_entity_poly.pdbx_strand_id
1 'polypeptide(L)'
;MKIHEFQAKELLSNYNVPIQRGHVVYSSNEIEKTIDKVQNEFNSDAVVVKAQIHAGGRGKGGGVKFCPTTESAIESANEILGMNLITHQTGEEGKLVNQILITEALDIEKEFYFALMFDRAKNADVFIVSTEGGVDIEEVAEKTPEKIVKAWVNNDTYPLDDAINTIINALSLNSFNDAFEIFKNIYNCYSNSDCNLLEINPLVITEDQKIIALDAKVDIDSNALFRQEKIAKFHDTSEEDPLELKASEYGLNYIKLDGNVGCMVNGAGLAMATMDIVKHHGGEPANFLDVGGAANVDTIKNGFKIILSDPNVKSVLINIFGGIVRCDRVANGVIQAVKELNLNVGVVVRLQGTNAKLAKQILDESDIELISAETIDEAAKKAVGLV
;
A
#
# COMPACT_ATOMS: atom_id res chain seq x y z
N MET A 1 4.51 -0.05 4.33
CA MET A 1 3.85 1.21 4.74
C MET A 1 4.08 2.26 3.66
N LYS A 2 3.02 2.72 3.01
CA LYS A 2 3.10 3.82 2.04
C LYS A 2 3.23 5.15 2.77
N ILE A 3 3.93 6.11 2.16
CA ILE A 3 4.06 7.48 2.66
C ILE A 3 3.62 8.47 1.57
N HIS A 4 3.21 9.67 1.99
CA HIS A 4 2.80 10.73 1.04
C HIS A 4 3.98 11.28 0.23
N GLU A 5 3.70 11.90 -0.92
CA GLU A 5 4.71 12.50 -1.80
C GLU A 5 5.62 13.48 -1.05
N PHE A 6 5.06 14.36 -0.21
CA PHE A 6 5.86 15.33 0.54
C PHE A 6 6.81 14.65 1.55
N GLN A 7 6.39 13.56 2.17
CA GLN A 7 7.23 12.76 3.09
C GLN A 7 8.31 12.00 2.30
N ALA A 8 7.97 11.46 1.13
CA ALA A 8 8.93 10.82 0.23
C ALA A 8 10.01 11.83 -0.24
N LYS A 9 9.59 13.05 -0.57
CA LYS A 9 10.52 14.15 -0.92
C LYS A 9 11.40 14.57 0.26
N GLU A 10 10.83 14.67 1.48
CA GLU A 10 11.61 14.91 2.70
C GLU A 10 12.66 13.80 2.89
N LEU A 11 12.28 12.54 2.71
CA LEU A 11 13.18 11.41 2.82
C LEU A 11 14.32 11.50 1.79
N LEU A 12 14.01 11.72 0.52
CA LEU A 12 14.98 11.91 -0.56
C LEU A 12 15.94 13.08 -0.28
N SER A 13 15.41 14.20 0.18
CA SER A 13 16.21 15.40 0.53
C SER A 13 17.21 15.13 1.65
N ASN A 14 16.86 14.29 2.63
CA ASN A 14 17.77 13.89 3.70
C ASN A 14 18.98 13.08 3.19
N TYR A 15 18.90 12.52 1.97
CA TYR A 15 19.98 11.87 1.25
C TYR A 15 20.62 12.75 0.15
N ASN A 16 20.38 14.05 0.17
CA ASN A 16 20.90 15.02 -0.81
C ASN A 16 20.43 14.75 -2.26
N VAL A 17 19.25 14.17 -2.45
CA VAL A 17 18.61 14.07 -3.76
C VAL A 17 17.88 15.37 -4.05
N PRO A 18 18.10 16.02 -5.20
CA PRO A 18 17.37 17.23 -5.56
C PRO A 18 15.87 16.91 -5.78
N ILE A 19 15.01 17.70 -5.15
CA ILE A 19 13.56 17.53 -5.18
C ILE A 19 12.87 18.81 -5.63
N GLN A 20 11.68 18.72 -6.20
CA GLN A 20 10.77 19.86 -6.31
C GLN A 20 10.32 20.28 -4.91
N ARG A 21 10.53 21.54 -4.55
CA ARG A 21 10.31 22.07 -3.19
C ARG A 21 8.89 22.58 -3.01
N GLY A 22 8.40 22.54 -1.81
CA GLY A 22 7.05 23.02 -1.48
C GLY A 22 6.70 22.88 -0.01
N HIS A 23 5.45 23.24 0.31
CA HIS A 23 4.93 23.18 1.67
C HIS A 23 3.53 22.53 1.69
N VAL A 24 3.27 21.73 2.73
CA VAL A 24 1.98 21.05 2.93
C VAL A 24 0.99 21.98 3.58
N VAL A 25 -0.27 21.84 3.19
CA VAL A 25 -1.43 22.54 3.76
C VAL A 25 -2.45 21.51 4.24
N TYR A 26 -2.89 21.66 5.47
CA TYR A 26 -3.88 20.79 6.12
C TYR A 26 -5.25 21.43 6.24
N SER A 27 -5.34 22.73 6.11
CA SER A 27 -6.61 23.45 6.24
C SER A 27 -6.69 24.69 5.33
N SER A 28 -7.92 25.08 4.96
CA SER A 28 -8.16 26.17 4.00
C SER A 28 -7.63 27.53 4.48
N ASN A 29 -7.54 27.77 5.77
CA ASN A 29 -7.03 29.02 6.34
C ASN A 29 -5.49 29.17 6.20
N GLU A 30 -4.76 28.13 5.80
CA GLU A 30 -3.32 28.15 5.57
C GLU A 30 -2.94 28.37 4.10
N ILE A 31 -3.91 28.22 3.17
CA ILE A 31 -3.67 28.18 1.71
C ILE A 31 -2.95 29.43 1.24
N GLU A 32 -3.54 30.61 1.44
CA GLU A 32 -3.01 31.89 0.93
C GLU A 32 -1.60 32.15 1.47
N LYS A 33 -1.41 32.01 2.78
CA LYS A 33 -0.10 32.19 3.41
C LYS A 33 0.95 31.22 2.86
N THR A 34 0.54 29.98 2.56
CA THR A 34 1.47 28.97 2.05
C THR A 34 1.84 29.22 0.59
N ILE A 35 0.90 29.70 -0.24
CA ILE A 35 1.18 30.14 -1.62
C ILE A 35 2.20 31.28 -1.58
N ASP A 36 1.94 32.33 -0.82
CA ASP A 36 2.87 33.46 -0.65
C ASP A 36 4.27 32.99 -0.21
N LYS A 37 4.30 32.04 0.74
CA LYS A 37 5.55 31.47 1.23
C LYS A 37 6.32 30.74 0.12
N VAL A 38 5.66 29.88 -0.66
CA VAL A 38 6.28 29.14 -1.76
C VAL A 38 6.81 30.11 -2.81
N GLN A 39 6.01 31.10 -3.24
CA GLN A 39 6.39 32.08 -4.23
C GLN A 39 7.63 32.88 -3.80
N ASN A 40 7.65 33.36 -2.55
CA ASN A 40 8.75 34.16 -2.01
C ASN A 40 10.01 33.33 -1.72
N GLU A 41 9.87 32.15 -1.14
CA GLU A 41 11.01 31.29 -0.73
C GLU A 41 11.75 30.71 -1.93
N PHE A 42 11.01 30.34 -2.99
CA PHE A 42 11.57 29.69 -4.16
C PHE A 42 11.66 30.60 -5.39
N ASN A 43 11.28 31.86 -5.26
CA ASN A 43 11.25 32.85 -6.34
C ASN A 43 10.48 32.34 -7.59
N SER A 44 9.29 31.81 -7.36
CA SER A 44 8.44 31.20 -8.37
C SER A 44 7.10 31.93 -8.42
N ASP A 45 6.79 32.62 -9.53
CA ASP A 45 5.51 33.32 -9.70
C ASP A 45 4.34 32.33 -9.81
N ALA A 46 4.56 31.20 -10.47
CA ALA A 46 3.60 30.12 -10.61
C ALA A 46 3.83 29.03 -9.56
N VAL A 47 2.77 28.32 -9.17
CA VAL A 47 2.84 27.17 -8.26
C VAL A 47 2.09 25.97 -8.82
N VAL A 48 2.38 24.79 -8.27
CA VAL A 48 1.60 23.58 -8.54
C VAL A 48 0.93 23.11 -7.26
N VAL A 49 -0.38 22.90 -7.32
CA VAL A 49 -1.17 22.37 -6.20
C VAL A 49 -1.39 20.87 -6.44
N LYS A 50 -1.01 20.05 -5.47
CA LYS A 50 -1.03 18.57 -5.58
C LYS A 50 -1.78 17.93 -4.41
N ALA A 51 -2.84 17.18 -4.69
CA ALA A 51 -3.49 16.33 -3.70
C ALA A 51 -2.50 15.34 -3.10
N GLN A 52 -2.57 15.10 -1.81
CA GLN A 52 -1.74 14.12 -1.11
C GLN A 52 -2.61 12.94 -0.67
N ILE A 53 -2.60 11.87 -1.45
CA ILE A 53 -3.24 10.57 -1.19
C ILE A 53 -2.28 9.43 -1.56
N HIS A 54 -2.47 8.25 -0.99
CA HIS A 54 -1.65 7.05 -1.28
C HIS A 54 -2.07 6.35 -2.60
N ALA A 55 -2.34 7.13 -3.65
CA ALA A 55 -2.70 6.62 -4.97
C ALA A 55 -2.00 7.38 -6.09
N GLY A 56 -1.70 6.66 -7.17
CA GLY A 56 -1.21 7.23 -8.44
C GLY A 56 -2.34 7.78 -9.31
N GLY A 57 -1.96 8.41 -10.44
CA GLY A 57 -2.94 8.93 -11.41
C GLY A 57 -3.65 10.22 -10.96
N ARG A 58 -3.15 10.90 -9.92
CA ARG A 58 -3.74 12.12 -9.34
C ARG A 58 -3.94 13.22 -10.37
N GLY A 59 -3.00 13.39 -11.30
CA GLY A 59 -3.11 14.39 -12.38
C GLY A 59 -4.31 14.14 -13.30
N LYS A 60 -4.51 12.89 -13.73
CA LYS A 60 -5.66 12.49 -14.57
C LYS A 60 -6.99 12.63 -13.82
N GLY A 61 -6.99 12.47 -12.50
CA GLY A 61 -8.17 12.66 -11.64
C GLY A 61 -8.46 14.10 -11.24
N GLY A 62 -7.65 15.10 -11.70
CA GLY A 62 -7.82 16.51 -11.35
C GLY A 62 -7.18 16.93 -10.01
N GLY A 63 -6.43 16.03 -9.36
CA GLY A 63 -5.74 16.29 -8.10
C GLY A 63 -4.38 16.99 -8.23
N VAL A 64 -3.96 17.38 -9.45
CA VAL A 64 -2.74 18.17 -9.69
C VAL A 64 -3.07 19.28 -10.64
N LYS A 65 -2.81 20.54 -10.23
CA LYS A 65 -3.10 21.73 -11.03
C LYS A 65 -1.92 22.69 -11.05
N PHE A 66 -1.49 23.07 -12.26
CA PHE A 66 -0.57 24.18 -12.46
C PHE A 66 -1.35 25.50 -12.35
N CYS A 67 -0.83 26.43 -11.57
CA CYS A 67 -1.47 27.70 -11.24
C CYS A 67 -0.51 28.86 -11.58
N PRO A 68 -0.76 29.60 -12.66
CA PRO A 68 0.12 30.67 -13.09
C PRO A 68 -0.02 31.95 -12.26
N THR A 69 -1.06 32.07 -11.43
CA THR A 69 -1.31 33.24 -10.57
C THR A 69 -1.71 32.82 -9.17
N THR A 70 -1.55 33.70 -8.19
CA THR A 70 -1.96 33.49 -6.79
C THR A 70 -3.46 33.19 -6.70
N GLU A 71 -4.31 33.89 -7.45
CA GLU A 71 -5.76 33.71 -7.45
C GLU A 71 -6.13 32.29 -7.94
N SER A 72 -5.53 31.85 -9.05
CA SER A 72 -5.77 30.50 -9.59
C SER A 72 -5.26 29.41 -8.64
N ALA A 73 -4.20 29.70 -7.87
CA ALA A 73 -3.67 28.79 -6.86
C ALA A 73 -4.61 28.65 -5.67
N ILE A 74 -5.17 29.76 -5.17
CA ILE A 74 -6.15 29.76 -4.08
C ILE A 74 -7.41 28.99 -4.49
N GLU A 75 -7.93 29.24 -5.70
CA GLU A 75 -9.11 28.54 -6.22
C GLU A 75 -8.87 27.05 -6.33
N SER A 76 -7.76 26.63 -6.97
CA SER A 76 -7.40 25.23 -7.13
C SER A 76 -7.14 24.52 -5.81
N ALA A 77 -6.50 25.18 -4.85
CA ALA A 77 -6.24 24.62 -3.54
C ALA A 77 -7.53 24.38 -2.73
N ASN A 78 -8.49 25.31 -2.78
CA ASN A 78 -9.80 25.13 -2.15
C ASN A 78 -10.66 24.06 -2.83
N GLU A 79 -10.51 23.89 -4.15
CA GLU A 79 -11.22 22.82 -4.88
C GLU A 79 -10.67 21.44 -4.56
N ILE A 80 -9.33 21.32 -4.48
CA ILE A 80 -8.66 20.01 -4.27
C ILE A 80 -8.70 19.59 -2.80
N LEU A 81 -8.53 20.52 -1.85
CA LEU A 81 -8.59 20.19 -0.42
C LEU A 81 -10.02 19.83 -0.01
N GLY A 82 -10.20 18.61 0.48
CA GLY A 82 -11.52 18.08 0.87
C GLY A 82 -12.31 17.44 -0.29
N MET A 83 -11.78 17.42 -1.53
CA MET A 83 -12.42 16.66 -2.61
C MET A 83 -12.29 15.15 -2.40
N ASN A 84 -13.24 14.39 -2.96
CA ASN A 84 -13.09 12.95 -3.10
C ASN A 84 -12.43 12.65 -4.46
N LEU A 85 -11.14 12.31 -4.44
CA LEU A 85 -10.34 12.12 -5.65
C LEU A 85 -10.46 10.70 -6.18
N ILE A 86 -11.04 10.57 -7.38
CA ILE A 86 -11.19 9.31 -8.09
C ILE A 86 -10.03 9.14 -9.08
N THR A 87 -9.32 8.02 -8.96
CA THR A 87 -8.26 7.59 -9.89
C THR A 87 -8.45 6.12 -10.23
N HIS A 88 -7.70 5.60 -11.20
CA HIS A 88 -7.72 4.17 -11.50
C HIS A 88 -7.26 3.27 -10.33
N GLN A 89 -6.58 3.83 -9.32
CA GLN A 89 -6.11 3.11 -8.13
C GLN A 89 -7.03 3.26 -6.91
N THR A 90 -7.90 4.28 -6.87
CA THR A 90 -8.82 4.50 -5.73
C THR A 90 -10.18 3.83 -5.90
N GLY A 91 -10.47 3.31 -7.10
CA GLY A 91 -11.80 2.80 -7.43
C GLY A 91 -12.85 3.92 -7.54
N GLU A 92 -14.14 3.52 -7.71
CA GLU A 92 -15.25 4.45 -7.86
C GLU A 92 -15.59 5.24 -6.59
N GLU A 93 -15.22 4.72 -5.42
CA GLU A 93 -15.44 5.39 -4.14
C GLU A 93 -14.50 6.59 -3.95
N GLY A 94 -13.35 6.59 -4.63
CA GLY A 94 -12.34 7.63 -4.49
C GLY A 94 -11.65 7.64 -3.13
N LYS A 95 -10.80 8.67 -2.91
CA LYS A 95 -10.14 8.95 -1.64
C LYS A 95 -10.30 10.42 -1.27
N LEU A 96 -10.65 10.67 -0.01
CA LEU A 96 -10.75 12.04 0.52
C LEU A 96 -9.36 12.69 0.60
N VAL A 97 -9.23 13.87 0.01
CA VAL A 97 -7.99 14.66 0.07
C VAL A 97 -7.95 15.47 1.37
N ASN A 98 -7.28 14.94 2.39
CA ASN A 98 -7.15 15.59 3.70
C ASN A 98 -6.04 16.66 3.73
N GLN A 99 -5.14 16.67 2.75
CA GLN A 99 -3.99 17.56 2.68
C GLN A 99 -3.54 17.76 1.25
N ILE A 100 -2.95 18.92 0.97
CA ILE A 100 -2.39 19.28 -0.32
C ILE A 100 -0.95 19.72 -0.17
N LEU A 101 -0.15 19.52 -1.22
CA LEU A 101 1.21 20.04 -1.32
C LEU A 101 1.22 21.19 -2.35
N ILE A 102 1.67 22.36 -1.94
CA ILE A 102 1.88 23.52 -2.82
C ILE A 102 3.37 23.60 -3.11
N THR A 103 3.74 23.49 -4.38
CA THR A 103 5.14 23.44 -4.82
C THR A 103 5.48 24.59 -5.76
N GLU A 104 6.79 24.89 -5.87
CA GLU A 104 7.32 25.70 -6.96
C GLU A 104 6.95 25.10 -8.32
N ALA A 105 6.73 25.93 -9.32
CA ALA A 105 6.65 25.48 -10.71
C ALA A 105 8.06 25.42 -11.30
N LEU A 106 8.34 24.38 -12.08
CA LEU A 106 9.62 24.16 -12.73
C LEU A 106 9.42 24.14 -14.26
N ASP A 107 10.36 24.76 -14.98
CA ASP A 107 10.44 24.67 -16.43
C ASP A 107 11.12 23.35 -16.79
N ILE A 108 10.33 22.41 -17.32
CA ILE A 108 10.75 21.03 -17.57
C ILE A 108 11.17 20.86 -19.02
N GLU A 109 12.40 20.38 -19.26
CA GLU A 109 12.90 20.04 -20.59
C GLU A 109 12.59 18.58 -20.95
N LYS A 110 12.80 17.65 -19.99
CA LYS A 110 12.60 16.21 -20.20
C LYS A 110 12.04 15.54 -18.95
N GLU A 111 11.26 14.50 -19.17
CA GLU A 111 10.69 13.65 -18.13
C GLU A 111 11.14 12.21 -18.32
N PHE A 112 11.48 11.54 -17.22
CA PHE A 112 11.89 10.15 -17.17
C PHE A 112 11.09 9.39 -16.12
N TYR A 113 10.93 8.11 -16.35
CA TYR A 113 10.51 7.17 -15.31
C TYR A 113 11.73 6.59 -14.60
N PHE A 114 11.67 6.50 -13.29
CA PHE A 114 12.69 5.88 -12.45
C PHE A 114 12.04 5.11 -11.31
N ALA A 115 12.45 3.86 -11.10
CA ALA A 115 12.04 3.09 -9.92
C ALA A 115 13.17 2.20 -9.42
N LEU A 116 13.13 1.91 -8.12
CA LEU A 116 13.94 0.93 -7.40
C LEU A 116 13.01 -0.03 -6.67
N MET A 117 13.25 -1.33 -6.83
CA MET A 117 12.55 -2.39 -6.11
C MET A 117 13.40 -3.65 -6.03
N PHE A 118 12.96 -4.63 -5.25
CA PHE A 118 13.64 -5.93 -5.16
C PHE A 118 13.11 -6.92 -6.19
N ASP A 119 14.00 -7.46 -7.03
CA ASP A 119 13.71 -8.54 -7.98
C ASP A 119 13.95 -9.90 -7.32
N ARG A 120 12.87 -10.57 -6.91
CA ARG A 120 12.92 -11.88 -6.24
C ARG A 120 13.52 -12.98 -7.13
N ALA A 121 13.32 -12.92 -8.45
CA ALA A 121 13.83 -13.93 -9.37
C ALA A 121 15.35 -13.89 -9.48
N LYS A 122 15.94 -12.70 -9.35
CA LYS A 122 17.39 -12.49 -9.40
C LYS A 122 18.05 -12.33 -8.04
N ASN A 123 17.25 -12.28 -6.97
CA ASN A 123 17.72 -11.99 -5.61
C ASN A 123 18.62 -10.75 -5.57
N ALA A 124 18.16 -9.67 -6.19
CA ALA A 124 18.90 -8.43 -6.37
C ALA A 124 17.94 -7.23 -6.40
N ASP A 125 18.40 -6.07 -5.96
CA ASP A 125 17.69 -4.83 -6.22
C ASP A 125 17.75 -4.52 -7.72
N VAL A 126 16.75 -3.83 -8.24
CA VAL A 126 16.71 -3.47 -9.65
C VAL A 126 16.32 -2.01 -9.84
N PHE A 127 17.14 -1.28 -10.58
CA PHE A 127 16.77 -0.02 -11.20
C PHE A 127 15.90 -0.31 -12.42
N ILE A 128 14.79 0.38 -12.55
CA ILE A 128 13.91 0.34 -13.71
C ILE A 128 13.79 1.77 -14.20
N VAL A 129 14.24 2.05 -15.42
CA VAL A 129 14.21 3.41 -15.98
C VAL A 129 13.62 3.40 -17.38
N SER A 130 12.98 4.52 -17.75
CA SER A 130 12.49 4.76 -19.11
C SER A 130 12.63 6.24 -19.48
N THR A 131 12.81 6.51 -20.77
CA THR A 131 12.72 7.86 -21.33
C THR A 131 11.28 8.36 -21.49
N GLU A 132 10.30 7.53 -21.15
CA GLU A 132 8.88 7.87 -21.11
C GLU A 132 8.49 8.13 -19.65
N GLY A 133 8.61 9.38 -19.19
CA GLY A 133 8.19 9.81 -17.85
C GLY A 133 6.80 10.42 -17.84
N GLY A 134 6.23 10.60 -16.66
CA GLY A 134 4.91 11.22 -16.46
C GLY A 134 3.72 10.38 -16.96
N VAL A 135 3.96 9.11 -17.33
CA VAL A 135 2.94 8.16 -17.83
C VAL A 135 2.93 6.90 -17.01
N ASP A 136 1.89 6.07 -17.20
CA ASP A 136 1.79 4.77 -16.52
C ASP A 136 2.81 3.79 -17.12
N ILE A 137 3.75 3.32 -16.31
CA ILE A 137 4.85 2.44 -16.79
C ILE A 137 4.34 1.09 -17.30
N GLU A 138 3.21 0.62 -16.81
CA GLU A 138 2.54 -0.59 -17.27
C GLU A 138 2.12 -0.45 -18.74
N GLU A 139 1.64 0.73 -19.13
CA GLU A 139 1.30 1.03 -20.52
C GLU A 139 2.55 1.06 -21.42
N VAL A 140 3.67 1.60 -20.92
CA VAL A 140 4.97 1.57 -21.62
C VAL A 140 5.46 0.13 -21.75
N ALA A 141 5.33 -0.70 -20.70
CA ALA A 141 5.73 -2.10 -20.71
C ALA A 141 4.94 -2.95 -21.71
N GLU A 142 3.67 -2.63 -21.92
CA GLU A 142 2.82 -3.31 -22.90
C GLU A 142 3.09 -2.86 -24.35
N LYS A 143 3.22 -1.54 -24.58
CA LYS A 143 3.30 -0.97 -25.92
C LYS A 143 4.72 -0.83 -26.48
N THR A 144 5.68 -0.50 -25.62
CA THR A 144 7.07 -0.16 -25.99
C THR A 144 8.07 -0.72 -24.95
N PRO A 145 8.09 -2.05 -24.69
CA PRO A 145 8.93 -2.64 -23.65
C PRO A 145 10.44 -2.39 -23.86
N GLU A 146 10.86 -2.14 -25.09
CA GLU A 146 12.26 -1.79 -25.44
C GLU A 146 12.72 -0.45 -24.85
N LYS A 147 11.80 0.42 -24.45
CA LYS A 147 12.11 1.70 -23.78
C LYS A 147 12.37 1.54 -22.28
N ILE A 148 12.13 0.35 -21.72
CA ILE A 148 12.38 0.05 -20.32
C ILE A 148 13.74 -0.62 -20.17
N VAL A 149 14.62 0.03 -19.45
CA VAL A 149 15.95 -0.51 -19.12
C VAL A 149 15.97 -0.94 -17.66
N LYS A 150 16.53 -2.14 -17.41
CA LYS A 150 16.69 -2.70 -16.07
C LYS A 150 18.18 -2.90 -15.78
N ALA A 151 18.63 -2.44 -14.60
CA ALA A 151 19.98 -2.67 -14.12
C ALA A 151 19.91 -3.19 -12.67
N TRP A 152 20.48 -4.37 -12.45
CA TRP A 152 20.42 -5.06 -11.16
C TRP A 152 21.61 -4.68 -10.27
N VAL A 153 21.39 -4.74 -8.96
CA VAL A 153 22.40 -4.46 -7.93
C VAL A 153 22.39 -5.55 -6.87
N ASN A 154 23.55 -6.18 -6.66
CA ASN A 154 23.84 -6.95 -5.45
C ASN A 154 25.35 -6.98 -5.24
N ASN A 155 25.77 -7.29 -4.01
CA ASN A 155 27.19 -7.22 -3.62
C ASN A 155 28.10 -8.24 -4.33
N ASP A 156 27.54 -9.34 -4.85
CA ASP A 156 28.36 -10.46 -5.37
C ASP A 156 28.48 -10.44 -6.89
N THR A 157 27.42 -10.05 -7.61
CA THR A 157 27.33 -10.26 -9.08
C THR A 157 27.07 -8.97 -9.85
N TYR A 158 26.41 -7.99 -9.25
CA TYR A 158 25.95 -6.77 -9.91
C TYR A 158 26.40 -5.52 -9.12
N PRO A 159 27.61 -5.00 -9.39
CA PRO A 159 28.10 -3.79 -8.71
C PRO A 159 27.20 -2.59 -8.89
N LEU A 160 27.01 -1.80 -7.84
CA LEU A 160 26.18 -0.60 -7.85
C LEU A 160 26.63 0.41 -8.92
N ASP A 161 27.94 0.64 -9.01
CA ASP A 161 28.51 1.62 -9.93
C ASP A 161 28.23 1.25 -11.40
N ASP A 162 28.27 -0.04 -11.74
CA ASP A 162 27.96 -0.53 -13.09
C ASP A 162 26.47 -0.35 -13.41
N ALA A 163 25.60 -0.61 -12.44
CA ALA A 163 24.16 -0.41 -12.59
C ALA A 163 23.83 1.07 -12.79
N ILE A 164 24.44 1.97 -11.99
CA ILE A 164 24.29 3.43 -12.13
C ILE A 164 24.77 3.90 -13.51
N ASN A 165 25.94 3.46 -13.97
CA ASN A 165 26.44 3.82 -15.30
C ASN A 165 25.50 3.31 -16.41
N THR A 166 24.90 2.15 -16.24
CA THR A 166 23.92 1.59 -17.20
C THR A 166 22.70 2.51 -17.32
N ILE A 167 22.12 2.95 -16.20
CA ILE A 167 20.94 3.84 -16.24
C ILE A 167 21.28 5.24 -16.71
N ILE A 168 22.45 5.81 -16.38
CA ILE A 168 22.92 7.09 -16.89
C ILE A 168 23.01 7.06 -18.42
N ASN A 169 23.58 5.99 -18.98
CA ASN A 169 23.67 5.80 -20.43
C ASN A 169 22.28 5.67 -21.06
N ALA A 170 21.38 4.88 -20.45
CA ALA A 170 20.02 4.65 -20.94
C ALA A 170 19.20 5.95 -21.00
N LEU A 171 19.35 6.83 -20.01
CA LEU A 171 18.69 8.12 -19.93
C LEU A 171 19.44 9.25 -20.66
N SER A 172 20.61 8.95 -21.25
CA SER A 172 21.47 9.94 -21.93
C SER A 172 21.93 11.11 -21.01
N LEU A 173 22.21 10.78 -19.74
CA LEU A 173 22.61 11.75 -18.72
C LEU A 173 24.13 11.89 -18.52
N ASN A 174 24.94 11.40 -19.46
CA ASN A 174 26.41 11.42 -19.37
C ASN A 174 27.05 12.83 -19.28
N SER A 175 26.33 13.86 -19.72
CA SER A 175 26.78 15.26 -19.64
C SER A 175 26.54 15.90 -18.27
N PHE A 176 25.79 15.25 -17.38
CA PHE A 176 25.45 15.75 -16.04
C PHE A 176 26.48 15.22 -15.02
N ASN A 177 27.35 16.11 -14.53
CA ASN A 177 28.44 15.73 -13.62
C ASN A 177 27.96 15.14 -12.28
N ASP A 178 26.76 15.48 -11.84
CA ASP A 178 26.15 15.09 -10.59
C ASP A 178 25.20 13.87 -10.72
N ALA A 179 24.92 13.41 -11.95
CA ALA A 179 23.99 12.30 -12.19
C ALA A 179 24.37 11.03 -11.40
N PHE A 180 25.68 10.67 -11.39
CA PHE A 180 26.15 9.50 -10.68
C PHE A 180 25.88 9.59 -9.16
N GLU A 181 26.21 10.72 -8.55
CA GLU A 181 26.00 10.92 -7.11
C GLU A 181 24.50 11.01 -6.78
N ILE A 182 23.66 11.59 -7.63
CA ILE A 182 22.19 11.63 -7.45
C ILE A 182 21.65 10.20 -7.41
N PHE A 183 21.95 9.33 -8.39
CA PHE A 183 21.46 7.97 -8.42
C PHE A 183 22.00 7.11 -7.28
N LYS A 184 23.24 7.32 -6.87
CA LYS A 184 23.84 6.70 -5.70
C LYS A 184 23.13 7.11 -4.41
N ASN A 185 22.78 8.38 -4.27
CA ASN A 185 22.03 8.91 -3.14
C ASN A 185 20.60 8.37 -3.11
N ILE A 186 19.94 8.22 -4.26
CA ILE A 186 18.63 7.56 -4.36
C ILE A 186 18.72 6.09 -3.91
N TYR A 187 19.75 5.36 -4.35
CA TYR A 187 19.96 3.98 -3.90
C TYR A 187 20.24 3.89 -2.39
N ASN A 188 21.05 4.79 -1.85
CA ASN A 188 21.30 4.86 -0.42
C ASN A 188 20.03 5.18 0.38
N CYS A 189 19.17 6.07 -0.14
CA CYS A 189 17.86 6.35 0.43
C CYS A 189 16.98 5.09 0.45
N TYR A 190 16.87 4.38 -0.67
CA TYR A 190 16.11 3.14 -0.82
C TYR A 190 16.59 2.06 0.17
N SER A 191 17.89 1.77 0.16
CA SER A 191 18.48 0.69 0.95
C SER A 191 18.47 0.98 2.46
N ASN A 192 18.89 2.19 2.89
CA ASN A 192 18.99 2.53 4.31
C ASN A 192 17.63 2.84 4.96
N SER A 193 16.60 3.12 4.17
CA SER A 193 15.25 3.39 4.66
C SER A 193 14.35 2.16 4.60
N ASP A 194 14.90 0.99 4.27
CA ASP A 194 14.14 -0.26 4.11
C ASP A 194 12.94 -0.12 3.17
N CYS A 195 13.16 0.47 2.00
CA CYS A 195 12.10 0.62 1.01
C CYS A 195 11.80 -0.70 0.28
N ASN A 196 10.54 -1.04 0.09
CA ASN A 196 10.08 -2.07 -0.87
C ASN A 196 10.05 -1.52 -2.28
N LEU A 197 9.69 -0.23 -2.40
CA LEU A 197 9.59 0.52 -3.65
C LEU A 197 10.00 1.96 -3.41
N LEU A 198 10.82 2.50 -4.29
CA LEU A 198 11.05 3.93 -4.44
C LEU A 198 10.87 4.26 -5.91
N GLU A 199 9.82 4.99 -6.24
CA GLU A 199 9.46 5.39 -7.60
C GLU A 199 9.50 6.91 -7.70
N ILE A 200 10.12 7.42 -8.76
CA ILE A 200 10.14 8.84 -9.13
C ILE A 200 9.54 8.94 -10.53
N ASN A 201 8.32 9.47 -10.62
CA ASN A 201 7.60 9.57 -11.89
C ASN A 201 6.78 10.87 -11.98
N PRO A 202 7.37 11.90 -12.65
CA PRO A 202 8.64 11.86 -13.35
C PRO A 202 9.87 12.28 -12.50
N LEU A 203 11.02 11.74 -12.91
CA LEU A 203 12.33 12.35 -12.70
C LEU A 203 12.55 13.32 -13.87
N VAL A 204 12.92 14.55 -13.61
CA VAL A 204 12.97 15.57 -14.67
C VAL A 204 14.35 16.19 -14.87
N ILE A 205 14.61 16.65 -16.09
CA ILE A 205 15.62 17.66 -16.37
C ILE A 205 14.90 18.98 -16.56
N THR A 206 15.33 19.99 -15.83
CA THR A 206 14.85 21.36 -15.97
C THR A 206 15.60 22.11 -17.07
N GLU A 207 15.03 23.22 -17.58
CA GLU A 207 15.69 24.07 -18.59
C GLU A 207 17.05 24.61 -18.12
N ASP A 208 17.23 24.79 -16.80
CA ASP A 208 18.52 25.18 -16.19
C ASP A 208 19.44 23.97 -15.94
N GLN A 209 19.17 22.82 -16.60
CA GLN A 209 19.99 21.62 -16.65
C GLN A 209 20.23 20.97 -15.26
N LYS A 210 19.21 20.90 -14.44
CA LYS A 210 19.23 20.16 -13.16
C LYS A 210 18.39 18.90 -13.24
N ILE A 211 18.85 17.84 -12.57
CA ILE A 211 18.09 16.59 -12.37
C ILE A 211 17.30 16.74 -11.07
N ILE A 212 15.96 16.63 -11.14
CA ILE A 212 15.06 16.86 -9.99
C ILE A 212 14.01 15.74 -9.89
N ALA A 213 13.79 15.20 -8.70
CA ALA A 213 12.65 14.35 -8.40
C ALA A 213 11.38 15.23 -8.28
N LEU A 214 10.52 15.18 -9.31
CA LEU A 214 9.31 16.01 -9.37
C LEU A 214 8.15 15.41 -8.58
N ASP A 215 7.97 14.10 -8.67
CA ASP A 215 7.01 13.32 -7.88
C ASP A 215 7.69 12.06 -7.36
N ALA A 216 7.35 11.64 -6.17
CA ALA A 216 7.94 10.46 -5.55
C ALA A 216 6.88 9.63 -4.80
N LYS A 217 6.96 8.32 -5.01
CA LYS A 217 6.15 7.31 -4.32
C LYS A 217 7.08 6.33 -3.63
N VAL A 218 6.93 6.21 -2.32
CA VAL A 218 7.77 5.31 -1.51
C VAL A 218 6.88 4.38 -0.70
N ASP A 219 7.24 3.10 -0.73
CA ASP A 219 6.68 2.08 0.14
C ASP A 219 7.80 1.49 1.01
N ILE A 220 7.65 1.60 2.32
CA ILE A 220 8.60 1.13 3.33
C ILE A 220 8.19 -0.27 3.79
N ASP A 221 9.15 -1.16 4.00
CA ASP A 221 8.90 -2.46 4.62
C ASP A 221 8.36 -2.27 6.05
N SER A 222 7.09 -2.60 6.26
CA SER A 222 6.45 -2.47 7.57
C SER A 222 7.14 -3.34 8.64
N ASN A 223 7.82 -4.43 8.24
CA ASN A 223 8.57 -5.27 9.17
C ASN A 223 9.86 -4.59 9.67
N ALA A 224 10.32 -3.55 9.00
CA ALA A 224 11.52 -2.80 9.37
C ALA A 224 11.23 -1.56 10.24
N LEU A 225 9.96 -1.19 10.44
CA LEU A 225 9.59 0.05 11.15
C LEU A 225 10.12 0.13 12.58
N PHE A 226 10.36 -1.02 13.23
CA PHE A 226 10.96 -1.06 14.58
C PHE A 226 12.37 -0.42 14.65
N ARG A 227 13.08 -0.34 13.52
CA ARG A 227 14.40 0.32 13.40
C ARG A 227 14.34 1.65 12.65
N GLN A 228 13.19 2.01 12.10
CA GLN A 228 12.95 3.24 11.33
C GLN A 228 12.01 4.19 12.08
N GLU A 229 12.33 4.52 13.34
CA GLU A 229 11.48 5.30 14.23
C GLU A 229 11.02 6.66 13.68
N LYS A 230 11.86 7.32 12.86
CA LYS A 230 11.52 8.60 12.23
C LYS A 230 10.51 8.40 11.10
N ILE A 231 10.72 7.38 10.28
CA ILE A 231 9.85 7.04 9.14
C ILE A 231 8.51 6.50 9.65
N ALA A 232 8.50 5.75 10.75
CA ALA A 232 7.27 5.25 11.36
C ALA A 232 6.28 6.37 11.74
N LYS A 233 6.77 7.60 11.99
CA LYS A 233 5.93 8.77 12.27
C LYS A 233 5.21 9.33 11.03
N PHE A 234 5.61 8.91 9.84
CA PHE A 234 4.95 9.28 8.58
C PHE A 234 3.68 8.48 8.33
N HIS A 235 3.37 7.49 9.17
CA HIS A 235 2.20 6.65 9.03
C HIS A 235 0.91 7.47 9.12
N ASP A 236 0.14 7.49 8.04
CA ASP A 236 -1.16 8.14 7.97
C ASP A 236 -2.27 7.09 7.99
N THR A 237 -2.86 6.90 9.17
CA THR A 237 -3.93 5.92 9.38
C THR A 237 -5.24 6.29 8.67
N SER A 238 -5.42 7.55 8.25
CA SER A 238 -6.62 7.97 7.51
C SER A 238 -6.68 7.41 6.08
N GLU A 239 -5.54 6.92 5.58
CA GLU A 239 -5.42 6.28 4.27
C GLU A 239 -5.69 4.77 4.28
N GLU A 240 -5.80 4.16 5.47
CA GLU A 240 -6.00 2.71 5.63
C GLU A 240 -7.48 2.35 5.84
N ASP A 241 -7.83 1.11 5.54
CA ASP A 241 -9.17 0.61 5.87
C ASP A 241 -9.33 0.50 7.40
N PRO A 242 -10.42 1.01 7.98
CA PRO A 242 -10.63 0.98 9.44
C PRO A 242 -10.63 -0.44 10.04
N LEU A 243 -11.02 -1.47 9.28
CA LEU A 243 -11.00 -2.85 9.74
C LEU A 243 -9.59 -3.43 9.72
N GLU A 244 -8.76 -3.04 8.73
CA GLU A 244 -7.34 -3.41 8.66
C GLU A 244 -6.56 -2.78 9.80
N LEU A 245 -6.78 -1.49 10.09
CA LEU A 245 -6.20 -0.82 11.25
C LEU A 245 -6.56 -1.52 12.55
N LYS A 246 -7.85 -1.79 12.76
CA LYS A 246 -8.33 -2.48 13.94
C LYS A 246 -7.76 -3.88 14.09
N ALA A 247 -7.56 -4.61 12.99
CA ALA A 247 -6.94 -5.93 12.99
C ALA A 247 -5.48 -5.87 13.43
N SER A 248 -4.74 -4.86 12.97
CA SER A 248 -3.33 -4.67 13.32
C SER A 248 -3.12 -4.46 14.83
N GLU A 249 -4.06 -3.81 15.53
CA GLU A 249 -4.02 -3.64 16.99
C GLU A 249 -4.00 -4.98 17.75
N TYR A 250 -4.57 -6.03 17.15
CA TYR A 250 -4.61 -7.39 17.69
C TYR A 250 -3.54 -8.32 17.10
N GLY A 251 -2.61 -7.78 16.29
CA GLY A 251 -1.57 -8.55 15.61
C GLY A 251 -2.12 -9.51 14.56
N LEU A 252 -3.27 -9.20 13.97
CA LEU A 252 -3.91 -9.96 12.90
C LEU A 252 -3.52 -9.41 11.53
N ASN A 253 -3.25 -10.32 10.58
CA ASN A 253 -3.11 -9.97 9.17
C ASN A 253 -4.50 -10.03 8.51
N TYR A 254 -5.12 -8.89 8.31
CA TYR A 254 -6.43 -8.74 7.69
C TYR A 254 -6.33 -7.88 6.43
N ILE A 255 -7.01 -8.29 5.37
CA ILE A 255 -7.22 -7.49 4.15
C ILE A 255 -8.69 -7.58 3.80
N LYS A 256 -9.35 -6.44 3.67
CA LYS A 256 -10.74 -6.35 3.23
C LYS A 256 -10.86 -6.65 1.74
N LEU A 257 -11.89 -7.43 1.37
CA LEU A 257 -12.27 -7.72 -0.02
C LEU A 257 -13.77 -7.44 -0.20
N ASP A 258 -14.25 -7.47 -1.45
CA ASP A 258 -15.61 -7.06 -1.79
C ASP A 258 -16.65 -8.20 -1.74
N GLY A 259 -16.32 -9.32 -1.10
CA GLY A 259 -17.16 -10.51 -1.08
C GLY A 259 -18.18 -10.57 0.06
N ASN A 260 -18.76 -11.77 0.23
CA ASN A 260 -19.84 -12.05 1.18
C ASN A 260 -19.57 -13.26 2.11
N VAL A 261 -18.49 -14.01 1.86
CA VAL A 261 -18.03 -15.12 2.71
C VAL A 261 -16.84 -14.67 3.51
N GLY A 262 -17.00 -14.44 4.81
CA GLY A 262 -15.91 -14.13 5.72
C GLY A 262 -15.00 -15.35 5.91
N CYS A 263 -13.68 -15.16 5.84
CA CYS A 263 -12.71 -16.24 5.97
C CYS A 263 -11.77 -16.00 7.18
N MET A 264 -11.64 -17.00 8.06
CA MET A 264 -10.67 -17.02 9.16
C MET A 264 -9.81 -18.26 9.07
N VAL A 265 -8.50 -18.08 8.94
CA VAL A 265 -7.57 -19.16 8.65
C VAL A 265 -6.28 -18.98 9.44
N ASN A 266 -5.48 -20.01 9.63
CA ASN A 266 -4.12 -19.92 10.15
C ASN A 266 -3.10 -20.24 9.06
N GLY A 267 -2.33 -19.23 8.71
CA GLY A 267 -1.30 -19.28 7.66
C GLY A 267 -1.77 -18.80 6.30
N ALA A 268 -1.00 -17.88 5.71
CA ALA A 268 -1.34 -17.19 4.46
C ALA A 268 -1.62 -18.12 3.27
N GLY A 269 -0.85 -19.22 3.13
CA GLY A 269 -1.07 -20.22 2.08
C GLY A 269 -2.41 -20.93 2.19
N LEU A 270 -2.83 -21.29 3.42
CA LEU A 270 -4.14 -21.89 3.67
C LEU A 270 -5.26 -20.86 3.45
N ALA A 271 -5.03 -19.60 3.77
CA ALA A 271 -5.99 -18.52 3.53
C ALA A 271 -6.25 -18.35 2.03
N MET A 272 -5.20 -18.25 1.21
CA MET A 272 -5.35 -18.17 -0.26
C MET A 272 -6.08 -19.39 -0.82
N ALA A 273 -5.68 -20.60 -0.44
CA ALA A 273 -6.35 -21.81 -0.88
C ALA A 273 -7.83 -21.89 -0.43
N THR A 274 -8.16 -21.36 0.75
CA THR A 274 -9.54 -21.28 1.24
C THR A 274 -10.37 -20.33 0.39
N MET A 275 -9.84 -19.16 0.06
CA MET A 275 -10.49 -18.18 -0.80
C MET A 275 -10.70 -18.73 -2.22
N ASP A 276 -9.70 -19.42 -2.79
CA ASP A 276 -9.81 -20.05 -4.11
C ASP A 276 -10.93 -21.09 -4.16
N ILE A 277 -11.07 -21.93 -3.12
CA ILE A 277 -12.13 -22.93 -3.05
C ILE A 277 -13.51 -22.29 -2.83
N VAL A 278 -13.61 -21.21 -2.04
CA VAL A 278 -14.84 -20.43 -1.93
C VAL A 278 -15.27 -19.91 -3.30
N LYS A 279 -14.34 -19.33 -4.07
CA LYS A 279 -14.62 -18.88 -5.46
C LYS A 279 -14.99 -20.04 -6.38
N HIS A 280 -14.32 -21.20 -6.26
CA HIS A 280 -14.66 -22.38 -7.05
C HIS A 280 -16.09 -22.84 -6.85
N HIS A 281 -16.64 -22.68 -5.66
CA HIS A 281 -18.05 -22.98 -5.35
C HIS A 281 -19.01 -21.82 -5.65
N GLY A 282 -18.57 -20.74 -6.29
CA GLY A 282 -19.39 -19.60 -6.71
C GLY A 282 -19.66 -18.57 -5.61
N GLY A 283 -18.93 -18.61 -4.49
CA GLY A 283 -18.93 -17.56 -3.47
C GLY A 283 -17.85 -16.53 -3.68
N GLU A 284 -17.97 -15.38 -3.04
CA GLU A 284 -16.96 -14.32 -3.06
C GLU A 284 -16.37 -14.11 -1.66
N PRO A 285 -15.04 -14.28 -1.46
CA PRO A 285 -14.41 -14.01 -0.18
C PRO A 285 -14.52 -12.53 0.22
N ALA A 286 -14.98 -12.28 1.46
CA ALA A 286 -15.11 -10.92 2.00
C ALA A 286 -13.80 -10.37 2.56
N ASN A 287 -12.87 -11.25 2.89
CA ASN A 287 -11.59 -10.86 3.48
C ASN A 287 -10.54 -11.97 3.37
N PHE A 288 -9.28 -11.55 3.43
CA PHE A 288 -8.17 -12.40 3.87
C PHE A 288 -7.97 -12.18 5.38
N LEU A 289 -7.91 -13.24 6.17
CA LEU A 289 -7.52 -13.16 7.59
C LEU A 289 -6.67 -14.36 7.99
N ASP A 290 -5.41 -14.09 8.33
CA ASP A 290 -4.49 -15.03 8.96
C ASP A 290 -4.34 -14.70 10.44
N VAL A 291 -4.78 -15.63 11.30
CA VAL A 291 -4.66 -15.50 12.77
C VAL A 291 -3.27 -15.85 13.29
N GLY A 292 -2.36 -16.28 12.40
CA GLY A 292 -0.98 -16.64 12.75
C GLY A 292 -0.85 -17.94 13.58
N GLY A 293 0.40 -18.36 13.78
CA GLY A 293 0.71 -19.60 14.49
C GLY A 293 0.57 -19.53 16.02
N ALA A 294 0.57 -18.32 16.59
CA ALA A 294 0.47 -18.06 18.03
C ALA A 294 -0.95 -17.69 18.50
N ALA A 295 -1.96 -17.90 17.65
CA ALA A 295 -3.34 -17.51 17.93
C ALA A 295 -3.84 -18.02 19.28
N ASN A 296 -4.39 -17.11 20.06
CA ASN A 296 -5.03 -17.38 21.36
C ASN A 296 -6.54 -17.06 21.28
N VAL A 297 -7.26 -17.30 22.38
CA VAL A 297 -8.72 -17.08 22.44
C VAL A 297 -9.11 -15.64 22.09
N ASP A 298 -8.36 -14.64 22.59
CA ASP A 298 -8.66 -13.23 22.36
C ASP A 298 -8.40 -12.83 20.89
N THR A 299 -7.31 -13.33 20.31
CA THR A 299 -6.97 -13.11 18.89
C THR A 299 -8.08 -13.67 17.98
N ILE A 300 -8.53 -14.90 18.23
CA ILE A 300 -9.61 -15.55 17.49
C ILE A 300 -10.92 -14.74 17.63
N LYS A 301 -11.28 -14.40 18.86
CA LYS A 301 -12.48 -13.62 19.16
C LYS A 301 -12.49 -12.27 18.42
N ASN A 302 -11.39 -11.52 18.50
CA ASN A 302 -11.29 -10.21 17.86
C ASN A 302 -11.28 -10.32 16.33
N GLY A 303 -10.58 -11.32 15.77
CA GLY A 303 -10.62 -11.58 14.32
C GLY A 303 -12.04 -11.88 13.83
N PHE A 304 -12.79 -12.66 14.60
CA PHE A 304 -14.19 -12.97 14.28
C PHE A 304 -15.08 -11.73 14.36
N LYS A 305 -14.89 -10.87 15.39
CA LYS A 305 -15.58 -9.58 15.51
C LYS A 305 -15.31 -8.65 14.32
N ILE A 306 -14.06 -8.61 13.86
CA ILE A 306 -13.66 -7.78 12.71
C ILE A 306 -14.36 -8.25 11.44
N ILE A 307 -14.35 -9.56 11.16
CA ILE A 307 -15.06 -10.12 9.99
C ILE A 307 -16.55 -9.73 10.03
N LEU A 308 -17.20 -9.87 11.18
CA LEU A 308 -18.63 -9.57 11.34
C LEU A 308 -18.95 -8.07 11.38
N SER A 309 -17.96 -7.21 11.49
CA SER A 309 -18.14 -5.76 11.38
C SER A 309 -18.35 -5.31 9.93
N ASP A 310 -18.03 -6.16 8.94
CA ASP A 310 -18.34 -5.91 7.54
C ASP A 310 -19.80 -6.30 7.27
N PRO A 311 -20.67 -5.34 6.86
CA PRO A 311 -22.09 -5.60 6.60
C PRO A 311 -22.35 -6.51 5.39
N ASN A 312 -21.35 -6.68 4.52
CA ASN A 312 -21.45 -7.53 3.35
C ASN A 312 -21.32 -9.02 3.71
N VAL A 313 -20.74 -9.36 4.85
CA VAL A 313 -20.56 -10.74 5.29
C VAL A 313 -21.92 -11.40 5.62
N LYS A 314 -22.25 -12.48 4.91
CA LYS A 314 -23.47 -13.28 5.06
C LYS A 314 -23.22 -14.64 5.69
N SER A 315 -22.01 -15.18 5.52
CA SER A 315 -21.55 -16.41 6.16
C SER A 315 -20.08 -16.30 6.56
N VAL A 316 -19.63 -17.13 7.50
CA VAL A 316 -18.23 -17.18 7.91
C VAL A 316 -17.70 -18.60 7.80
N LEU A 317 -16.55 -18.76 7.14
CA LEU A 317 -15.79 -19.99 7.06
C LEU A 317 -14.54 -19.90 7.95
N ILE A 318 -14.50 -20.72 9.00
CA ILE A 318 -13.32 -20.89 9.86
C ILE A 318 -12.61 -22.17 9.45
N ASN A 319 -11.42 -22.05 8.87
CA ASN A 319 -10.63 -23.17 8.37
C ASN A 319 -9.25 -23.18 9.01
N ILE A 320 -9.08 -24.04 10.02
CA ILE A 320 -7.83 -24.17 10.80
C ILE A 320 -7.18 -25.51 10.55
N PHE A 321 -5.91 -25.47 10.19
CA PHE A 321 -5.05 -26.65 10.19
C PHE A 321 -4.01 -26.54 11.31
N GLY A 322 -4.27 -27.25 12.40
CA GLY A 322 -3.50 -27.15 13.62
C GLY A 322 -2.18 -27.92 13.57
N GLY A 323 -1.09 -27.18 13.36
CA GLY A 323 0.23 -27.61 13.78
C GLY A 323 0.56 -26.98 15.12
N ILE A 324 1.00 -25.71 15.12
CA ILE A 324 1.28 -24.91 16.32
C ILE A 324 -0.03 -24.37 16.94
N VAL A 325 -0.97 -23.92 16.10
CA VAL A 325 -2.31 -23.49 16.55
C VAL A 325 -3.09 -24.68 17.07
N ARG A 326 -3.61 -24.56 18.27
CA ARG A 326 -4.43 -25.62 18.90
C ARG A 326 -5.90 -25.37 18.58
N CYS A 327 -6.54 -26.38 17.99
CA CYS A 327 -7.96 -26.33 17.62
C CYS A 327 -8.90 -26.08 18.81
N ASP A 328 -8.59 -26.60 20.01
CA ASP A 328 -9.39 -26.36 21.21
C ASP A 328 -9.40 -24.86 21.62
N ARG A 329 -8.30 -24.12 21.43
CA ARG A 329 -8.26 -22.68 21.67
C ARG A 329 -9.11 -21.92 20.65
N VAL A 330 -9.06 -22.35 19.39
CA VAL A 330 -9.90 -21.78 18.33
C VAL A 330 -11.38 -21.99 18.66
N ALA A 331 -11.78 -23.21 19.01
CA ALA A 331 -13.16 -23.51 19.38
C ALA A 331 -13.66 -22.63 20.54
N ASN A 332 -12.88 -22.48 21.60
CA ASN A 332 -13.23 -21.60 22.73
C ASN A 332 -13.33 -20.11 22.30
N GLY A 333 -12.42 -19.63 21.45
CA GLY A 333 -12.45 -18.24 20.93
C GLY A 333 -13.70 -17.97 20.07
N VAL A 334 -14.07 -18.92 19.21
CA VAL A 334 -15.30 -18.85 18.42
C VAL A 334 -16.54 -18.84 19.30
N ILE A 335 -16.62 -19.75 20.29
CA ILE A 335 -17.73 -19.80 21.23
C ILE A 335 -17.90 -18.48 22.00
N GLN A 336 -16.80 -17.89 22.47
CA GLN A 336 -16.86 -16.61 23.17
C GLN A 336 -17.35 -15.48 22.24
N ALA A 337 -16.83 -15.43 21.00
CA ALA A 337 -17.24 -14.42 20.03
C ALA A 337 -18.74 -14.53 19.70
N VAL A 338 -19.22 -15.75 19.46
CA VAL A 338 -20.63 -16.02 19.14
C VAL A 338 -21.54 -15.61 20.29
N LYS A 339 -21.19 -15.94 21.54
CA LYS A 339 -21.97 -15.56 22.73
C LYS A 339 -22.07 -14.05 22.94
N GLU A 340 -20.99 -13.32 22.61
CA GLU A 340 -20.94 -11.85 22.79
C GLU A 340 -21.68 -11.07 21.68
N LEU A 341 -21.81 -11.63 20.47
CA LEU A 341 -22.16 -10.87 19.27
C LEU A 341 -23.60 -11.04 18.76
N ASN A 342 -24.44 -11.88 19.36
CA ASN A 342 -25.81 -12.14 18.86
C ASN A 342 -25.86 -12.40 17.35
N LEU A 343 -25.23 -13.49 16.89
CA LEU A 343 -24.99 -13.76 15.48
C LEU A 343 -26.29 -13.91 14.66
N ASN A 344 -26.30 -13.23 13.50
CA ASN A 344 -27.32 -13.39 12.46
C ASN A 344 -26.75 -14.04 11.17
N VAL A 345 -25.53 -14.60 11.22
CA VAL A 345 -24.86 -15.21 10.07
C VAL A 345 -24.48 -16.65 10.37
N GLY A 346 -24.58 -17.50 9.36
CA GLY A 346 -24.17 -18.89 9.49
C GLY A 346 -22.66 -19.05 9.59
N VAL A 347 -22.19 -19.93 10.48
CA VAL A 347 -20.77 -20.19 10.69
C VAL A 347 -20.42 -21.63 10.39
N VAL A 348 -19.52 -21.83 9.43
CA VAL A 348 -18.97 -23.14 9.07
C VAL A 348 -17.59 -23.29 9.67
N VAL A 349 -17.33 -24.41 10.35
CA VAL A 349 -16.08 -24.65 11.05
C VAL A 349 -15.43 -25.96 10.57
N ARG A 350 -14.18 -25.83 10.10
CA ARG A 350 -13.32 -26.98 9.81
C ARG A 350 -12.05 -26.87 10.65
N LEU A 351 -11.86 -27.82 11.53
CA LEU A 351 -10.70 -27.90 12.42
C LEU A 351 -9.98 -29.23 12.22
N GLN A 352 -8.71 -29.19 11.83
CA GLN A 352 -7.86 -30.37 11.69
C GLN A 352 -6.53 -30.18 12.43
N GLY A 353 -5.90 -31.27 12.86
CA GLY A 353 -4.59 -31.27 13.51
C GLY A 353 -4.67 -31.31 15.04
N THR A 354 -3.79 -30.54 15.70
CA THR A 354 -3.60 -30.59 17.16
C THR A 354 -4.89 -30.28 17.92
N ASN A 355 -5.36 -31.26 18.74
CA ASN A 355 -6.58 -31.18 19.53
C ASN A 355 -7.90 -31.03 18.73
N ALA A 356 -7.94 -31.43 17.46
CA ALA A 356 -9.15 -31.33 16.65
C ALA A 356 -10.34 -32.13 17.23
N LYS A 357 -10.09 -33.31 17.79
CA LYS A 357 -11.15 -34.13 18.44
C LYS A 357 -11.73 -33.42 19.65
N LEU A 358 -10.87 -32.85 20.51
CA LEU A 358 -11.28 -32.07 21.67
C LEU A 358 -12.05 -30.81 21.26
N ALA A 359 -11.57 -30.13 20.22
CA ALA A 359 -12.26 -28.94 19.65
C ALA A 359 -13.67 -29.29 19.17
N LYS A 360 -13.83 -30.42 18.45
CA LYS A 360 -15.14 -30.90 18.02
C LYS A 360 -16.07 -31.13 19.20
N GLN A 361 -15.58 -31.81 20.23
CA GLN A 361 -16.32 -32.08 21.45
C GLN A 361 -16.77 -30.78 22.15
N ILE A 362 -15.87 -29.77 22.25
CA ILE A 362 -16.18 -28.45 22.82
C ILE A 362 -17.27 -27.74 22.02
N LEU A 363 -17.20 -27.80 20.65
CA LEU A 363 -18.21 -27.20 19.77
C LEU A 363 -19.56 -27.94 19.88
N ASP A 364 -19.58 -29.28 19.89
CA ASP A 364 -20.79 -30.11 19.98
C ASP A 364 -21.49 -29.96 21.35
N GLU A 365 -20.74 -29.73 22.44
CA GLU A 365 -21.28 -29.47 23.78
C GLU A 365 -21.73 -28.03 24.00
N SER A 366 -21.46 -27.12 23.02
CA SER A 366 -21.88 -25.74 23.10
C SER A 366 -23.33 -25.58 22.59
N ASP A 367 -24.11 -24.70 23.24
CA ASP A 367 -25.48 -24.36 22.83
C ASP A 367 -25.50 -23.40 21.57
N ILE A 368 -24.48 -23.53 20.70
CA ILE A 368 -24.28 -22.62 19.55
C ILE A 368 -24.48 -23.39 18.27
N GLU A 369 -25.28 -22.83 17.37
CA GLU A 369 -25.54 -23.40 16.05
C GLU A 369 -24.34 -23.17 15.13
N LEU A 370 -23.45 -24.17 15.03
CA LEU A 370 -22.27 -24.19 14.16
C LEU A 370 -22.33 -25.37 13.20
N ILE A 371 -21.91 -25.16 11.97
CA ILE A 371 -21.90 -26.18 10.93
C ILE A 371 -20.49 -26.77 10.80
N SER A 372 -20.31 -28.02 11.20
CA SER A 372 -19.04 -28.72 11.08
C SER A 372 -18.78 -29.21 9.65
N ALA A 373 -17.52 -29.22 9.22
CA ALA A 373 -17.06 -29.82 7.97
C ALA A 373 -15.76 -30.60 8.16
N GLU A 374 -15.58 -31.68 7.39
CA GLU A 374 -14.38 -32.52 7.47
C GLU A 374 -13.32 -32.12 6.44
N THR A 375 -13.75 -31.75 5.24
CA THR A 375 -12.86 -31.34 4.14
C THR A 375 -13.02 -29.84 3.87
N ILE A 376 -11.97 -29.25 3.24
CA ILE A 376 -12.03 -27.82 2.85
C ILE A 376 -13.08 -27.57 1.76
N ASP A 377 -13.26 -28.54 0.84
CA ASP A 377 -14.27 -28.49 -0.22
C ASP A 377 -15.70 -28.47 0.37
N GLU A 378 -15.97 -29.39 1.29
CA GLU A 378 -17.24 -29.44 2.02
C GLU A 378 -17.50 -28.14 2.81
N ALA A 379 -16.47 -27.63 3.47
CA ALA A 379 -16.56 -26.42 4.26
C ALA A 379 -16.91 -25.19 3.40
N ALA A 380 -16.22 -25.02 2.28
CA ALA A 380 -16.50 -23.92 1.35
C ALA A 380 -17.89 -24.03 0.71
N LYS A 381 -18.27 -25.24 0.27
CA LYS A 381 -19.63 -25.50 -0.28
C LYS A 381 -20.73 -25.16 0.71
N LYS A 382 -20.57 -25.55 1.99
CA LYS A 382 -21.52 -25.22 3.05
C LYS A 382 -21.57 -23.71 3.31
N ALA A 383 -20.42 -23.05 3.40
CA ALA A 383 -20.35 -21.60 3.63
C ALA A 383 -20.99 -20.78 2.51
N VAL A 384 -20.74 -21.16 1.26
CA VAL A 384 -21.37 -20.53 0.07
C VAL A 384 -22.88 -20.79 0.04
N GLY A 385 -23.32 -21.99 0.46
CA GLY A 385 -24.75 -22.34 0.51
C GLY A 385 -25.56 -21.59 1.57
N LEU A 386 -24.90 -20.80 2.43
CA LEU A 386 -25.54 -19.96 3.46
C LEU A 386 -25.70 -18.51 3.02
N VAL A 387 -25.13 -18.11 1.88
CA VAL A 387 -25.24 -16.78 1.28
C VAL A 387 -26.46 -16.70 0.40
#